data_6a473a6f0bc0e85dfffebf18977b014e
#
_entry.id   6a473a6f0bc0e85dfffebf18977b014e
#
_cell.length_a   1.000
_cell.length_b   1.000
_cell.length_c   1.000
_cell.angle_alpha   90.00
_cell.angle_beta   90.00
_cell.angle_gamma   90.00
#
_symmetry.space_group_name_H-M   'P 1'
#
loop_
_entity.id
_entity.type
_entity.pdbx_description
1 polymer ?
#
loop_
_entity_poly.entity_id
_entity_poly.type
_entity_poly.pdbx_seq_one_letter_code
_entity_poly.pdbx_strand_id
1 'polypeptide(L)'
;MLALSLIVSMGAKAQETRTDTIVPKYLINGYFFREMPKLPNGTPSYTRLKDNEGNSLLAIGLDVDLPKSVIRHAIPKEQVHNADQFLKGANTMATMQELTQANVKADGTFYSPKPGEPFPSFCETDMDGRTWTNDSVRGHVMVLNLWYSGCGPCRAEMPELSTWKVQLPEVMFFSATFHDAETAKRITDKHHFTWTHLVEAKDMMSCIGTEGFPLTIVVDKQGVVRYAVHGTSEEKRAELLAKIKEANKE
;
A
#
# COMPACT_ATOMS: atom_id res chain seq x y z
N MET A 1 -7.06 7.17 -74.51
CA MET A 1 -6.82 8.28 -73.56
C MET A 1 -7.55 7.99 -72.26
N LEU A 2 -6.84 7.46 -71.29
CA LEU A 2 -7.39 7.17 -69.93
C LEU A 2 -6.94 8.25 -69.05
N ALA A 3 -7.90 9.00 -68.45
CA ALA A 3 -7.65 10.03 -67.42
C ALA A 3 -7.58 9.38 -66.06
N LEU A 4 -6.40 9.48 -65.43
CA LEU A 4 -6.16 9.04 -64.06
C LEU A 4 -6.55 10.17 -63.12
N SER A 5 -7.63 10.01 -62.35
CA SER A 5 -8.02 10.95 -61.30
C SER A 5 -7.28 10.60 -59.99
N LEU A 6 -6.36 11.50 -59.59
CA LEU A 6 -5.74 11.45 -58.26
C LEU A 6 -6.77 11.85 -57.18
N ILE A 7 -7.13 10.92 -56.31
CA ILE A 7 -7.84 11.21 -55.09
C ILE A 7 -6.78 11.56 -54.02
N VAL A 8 -6.67 12.84 -53.70
CA VAL A 8 -5.90 13.32 -52.54
C VAL A 8 -6.76 13.13 -51.29
N SER A 9 -6.44 12.10 -50.52
CA SER A 9 -7.05 11.96 -49.19
C SER A 9 -6.39 12.94 -48.26
N MET A 10 -7.11 14.03 -47.93
CA MET A 10 -6.76 14.90 -46.80
C MET A 10 -7.01 14.14 -45.49
N GLY A 11 -5.96 13.59 -44.91
CA GLY A 11 -5.98 13.09 -43.56
C GLY A 11 -6.19 14.26 -42.59
N ALA A 12 -7.38 14.36 -42.02
CA ALA A 12 -7.64 15.23 -40.89
C ALA A 12 -6.80 14.74 -39.71
N LYS A 13 -5.70 15.42 -39.41
CA LYS A 13 -5.03 15.30 -38.10
C LYS A 13 -6.02 15.76 -37.04
N ALA A 14 -6.49 14.83 -36.23
CA ALA A 14 -7.18 15.17 -34.99
C ALA A 14 -6.24 16.07 -34.19
N GLN A 15 -6.61 17.31 -34.03
CA GLN A 15 -5.94 18.27 -33.16
C GLN A 15 -6.26 17.83 -31.73
N GLU A 16 -5.30 17.13 -31.08
CA GLU A 16 -5.36 16.91 -29.63
C GLU A 16 -5.44 18.29 -28.99
N THR A 17 -6.61 18.67 -28.53
CA THR A 17 -6.80 19.82 -27.65
C THR A 17 -6.08 19.50 -26.34
N ARG A 18 -4.85 19.99 -26.19
CA ARG A 18 -4.17 20.07 -24.90
C ARG A 18 -5.07 20.89 -24.00
N THR A 19 -5.90 20.25 -23.18
CA THR A 19 -6.55 20.89 -22.07
C THR A 19 -5.44 21.24 -21.06
N ASP A 20 -5.18 22.52 -20.84
CA ASP A 20 -4.28 22.98 -19.80
C ASP A 20 -4.78 22.43 -18.47
N THR A 21 -4.09 21.40 -17.95
CA THR A 21 -4.43 20.76 -16.69
C THR A 21 -3.91 21.61 -15.52
N ILE A 22 -4.65 21.61 -14.43
CA ILE A 22 -4.41 22.40 -13.23
C ILE A 22 -3.72 21.53 -12.20
N VAL A 23 -2.64 22.01 -11.57
CA VAL A 23 -2.11 21.41 -10.36
C VAL A 23 -2.85 22.03 -9.15
N PRO A 24 -3.68 21.24 -8.43
CA PRO A 24 -4.44 21.76 -7.29
C PRO A 24 -3.53 21.93 -6.06
N LYS A 25 -3.94 22.77 -5.10
CA LYS A 25 -3.24 22.89 -3.81
C LYS A 25 -3.81 21.96 -2.75
N TYR A 26 -5.10 21.62 -2.87
CA TYR A 26 -5.83 20.86 -1.86
C TYR A 26 -6.67 19.75 -2.49
N LEU A 27 -6.75 18.63 -1.78
CA LEU A 27 -7.69 17.52 -2.02
C LEU A 27 -8.47 17.31 -0.71
N ILE A 28 -9.78 17.60 -0.69
CA ILE A 28 -10.59 17.55 0.53
C ILE A 28 -11.75 16.59 0.30
N ASN A 29 -11.82 15.50 1.05
CA ASN A 29 -12.83 14.44 0.89
C ASN A 29 -13.05 14.05 -0.58
N GLY A 30 -11.97 13.89 -1.36
CA GLY A 30 -12.05 13.51 -2.78
C GLY A 30 -12.27 14.64 -3.78
N TYR A 31 -12.42 15.89 -3.33
CA TYR A 31 -12.62 17.07 -4.18
C TYR A 31 -11.37 17.95 -4.24
N PHE A 32 -10.99 18.39 -5.43
CA PHE A 32 -9.81 19.23 -5.67
C PHE A 32 -10.12 20.73 -5.59
N PHE A 33 -9.21 21.50 -4.97
CA PHE A 33 -9.37 22.96 -4.83
C PHE A 33 -8.05 23.69 -5.11
N ARG A 34 -8.16 24.90 -5.69
CA ARG A 34 -7.02 25.85 -5.85
C ARG A 34 -6.68 26.57 -4.55
N GLU A 35 -7.71 26.90 -3.79
CA GLU A 35 -7.61 27.62 -2.53
C GLU A 35 -8.37 26.87 -1.43
N MET A 36 -7.98 27.09 -0.18
CA MET A 36 -8.64 26.48 0.95
C MET A 36 -10.07 26.99 1.09
N PRO A 37 -11.10 26.16 0.90
CA PRO A 37 -12.46 26.57 1.15
C PRO A 37 -12.74 26.70 2.66
N LYS A 38 -13.82 27.37 3.03
CA LYS A 38 -14.31 27.34 4.40
C LYS A 38 -14.82 25.94 4.72
N LEU A 39 -14.10 25.23 5.58
CA LEU A 39 -14.46 23.88 5.97
C LEU A 39 -15.62 23.86 6.97
N PRO A 40 -16.48 22.82 6.95
CA PRO A 40 -17.44 22.58 8.02
C PRO A 40 -16.73 22.22 9.33
N ASN A 41 -17.47 22.30 10.45
CA ASN A 41 -16.96 21.81 11.72
C ASN A 41 -16.84 20.28 11.64
N GLY A 42 -15.65 19.77 11.89
CA GLY A 42 -15.30 18.35 11.84
C GLY A 42 -13.88 18.15 12.32
N THR A 43 -13.47 16.90 12.52
CA THR A 43 -12.11 16.56 12.90
C THR A 43 -11.26 16.34 11.65
N PRO A 44 -10.30 17.23 11.33
CA PRO A 44 -9.50 17.08 10.12
C PRO A 44 -8.30 16.15 10.33
N SER A 45 -8.04 15.32 9.33
CA SER A 45 -6.76 14.64 9.13
C SER A 45 -6.01 15.28 7.96
N TYR A 46 -4.69 15.35 8.04
CA TYR A 46 -3.86 16.05 7.04
C TYR A 46 -2.76 15.13 6.51
N THR A 47 -2.58 15.12 5.19
CA THR A 47 -1.48 14.39 4.54
C THR A 47 -0.99 15.16 3.32
N ARG A 48 0.34 15.24 3.14
CA ARG A 48 0.92 15.80 1.92
C ARG A 48 1.12 14.69 0.89
N LEU A 49 0.45 14.80 -0.23
CA LEU A 49 0.58 13.88 -1.36
C LEU A 49 1.50 14.48 -2.42
N LYS A 50 2.23 13.60 -3.13
CA LYS A 50 3.04 13.95 -4.30
C LYS A 50 2.72 13.02 -5.45
N ASP A 51 2.69 13.57 -6.67
CA ASP A 51 2.64 12.79 -7.88
C ASP A 51 4.04 12.33 -8.35
N ASN A 52 4.09 11.60 -9.45
CA ASN A 52 5.36 11.09 -10.02
C ASN A 52 6.23 12.20 -10.63
N GLU A 53 5.68 13.39 -10.86
CA GLU A 53 6.39 14.54 -11.43
C GLU A 53 6.88 15.51 -10.34
N GLY A 54 6.58 15.21 -9.06
CA GLY A 54 6.99 16.02 -7.92
C GLY A 54 6.01 17.13 -7.52
N ASN A 55 4.87 17.28 -8.23
CA ASN A 55 3.81 18.17 -7.80
C ASN A 55 3.24 17.71 -6.48
N SER A 56 2.88 18.63 -5.60
CA SER A 56 2.38 18.27 -4.27
C SER A 56 1.13 19.06 -3.91
N LEU A 57 0.22 18.41 -3.18
CA LEU A 57 -0.96 19.02 -2.59
C LEU A 57 -1.11 18.58 -1.13
N LEU A 58 -1.95 19.31 -0.38
CA LEU A 58 -2.39 18.93 0.95
C LEU A 58 -3.73 18.19 0.84
N ALA A 59 -3.74 16.92 1.17
CA ALA A 59 -4.97 16.13 1.32
C ALA A 59 -5.52 16.33 2.73
N ILE A 60 -6.84 16.53 2.83
CA ILE A 60 -7.58 16.75 4.07
C ILE A 60 -8.77 15.78 4.06
N GLY A 61 -8.77 14.84 5.01
CA GLY A 61 -9.93 14.02 5.31
C GLY A 61 -10.72 14.67 6.44
N LEU A 62 -12.04 14.76 6.30
CA LEU A 62 -12.96 15.21 7.34
C LEU A 62 -13.91 14.06 7.68
N ASP A 63 -14.27 13.93 8.94
CA ASP A 63 -15.29 13.01 9.44
C ASP A 63 -16.74 13.43 9.13
N VAL A 64 -16.91 14.52 8.36
CA VAL A 64 -18.19 15.06 7.90
C VAL A 64 -18.14 15.35 6.39
N ASP A 65 -19.28 15.27 5.74
CA ASP A 65 -19.40 15.58 4.32
C ASP A 65 -19.21 17.07 4.04
N LEU A 66 -18.64 17.37 2.88
CA LEU A 66 -18.55 18.74 2.40
C LEU A 66 -19.95 19.26 1.95
N PRO A 67 -20.34 20.45 2.39
CA PRO A 67 -21.59 21.07 1.92
C PRO A 67 -21.56 21.30 0.40
N LYS A 68 -22.70 21.17 -0.27
CA LYS A 68 -22.85 21.43 -1.71
C LYS A 68 -22.35 22.85 -2.10
N SER A 69 -22.50 23.83 -1.20
CA SER A 69 -21.97 25.19 -1.37
C SER A 69 -20.46 25.26 -1.47
N VAL A 70 -19.74 24.31 -0.90
CA VAL A 70 -18.27 24.15 -1.00
C VAL A 70 -17.91 23.34 -2.26
N ILE A 71 -18.56 22.20 -2.47
CA ILE A 71 -18.29 21.28 -3.59
C ILE A 71 -18.41 21.99 -4.96
N ARG A 72 -19.37 22.92 -5.12
CA ARG A 72 -19.55 23.69 -6.38
C ARG A 72 -18.32 24.50 -6.81
N HIS A 73 -17.37 24.74 -5.91
CA HIS A 73 -16.12 25.45 -6.19
C HIS A 73 -14.93 24.49 -6.42
N ALA A 74 -15.17 23.19 -6.38
CA ALA A 74 -14.14 22.21 -6.67
C ALA A 74 -13.73 22.26 -8.15
N ILE A 75 -12.47 21.94 -8.41
CA ILE A 75 -11.96 21.76 -9.76
C ILE A 75 -12.47 20.40 -10.28
N PRO A 76 -13.12 20.34 -11.46
CA PRO A 76 -13.49 19.06 -12.06
C PRO A 76 -12.27 18.15 -12.23
N LYS A 77 -12.42 16.87 -11.92
CA LYS A 77 -11.32 15.88 -11.96
C LYS A 77 -10.57 15.89 -13.30
N GLU A 78 -11.31 16.06 -14.41
CA GLU A 78 -10.81 16.04 -15.78
C GLU A 78 -9.88 17.23 -16.09
N GLN A 79 -9.95 18.29 -15.29
CA GLN A 79 -9.09 19.47 -15.39
C GLN A 79 -7.87 19.37 -14.46
N VAL A 80 -7.76 18.34 -13.63
CA VAL A 80 -6.68 18.20 -12.67
C VAL A 80 -5.55 17.35 -13.25
N HIS A 81 -4.34 17.87 -13.21
CA HIS A 81 -3.14 17.16 -13.60
C HIS A 81 -2.88 15.99 -12.62
N ASN A 82 -2.70 14.79 -13.15
CA ASN A 82 -2.45 13.57 -12.38
C ASN A 82 -3.50 13.29 -11.27
N ALA A 83 -4.79 13.65 -11.49
CA ALA A 83 -5.86 13.50 -10.52
C ALA A 83 -5.93 12.09 -9.90
N ASP A 84 -5.83 11.04 -10.73
CA ASP A 84 -5.92 9.66 -10.27
C ASP A 84 -4.78 9.27 -9.33
N GLN A 85 -3.58 9.81 -9.51
CA GLN A 85 -2.45 9.55 -8.60
C GLN A 85 -2.72 10.15 -7.22
N PHE A 86 -3.25 11.37 -7.15
CA PHE A 86 -3.60 12.03 -5.88
C PHE A 86 -4.76 11.33 -5.18
N LEU A 87 -5.82 10.94 -5.92
CA LEU A 87 -6.95 10.19 -5.36
C LEU A 87 -6.51 8.82 -4.83
N LYS A 88 -5.68 8.09 -5.58
CA LYS A 88 -5.12 6.81 -5.12
C LYS A 88 -4.27 6.99 -3.86
N GLY A 89 -3.47 8.04 -3.78
CA GLY A 89 -2.70 8.37 -2.58
C GLY A 89 -3.58 8.66 -1.37
N ALA A 90 -4.66 9.43 -1.56
CA ALA A 90 -5.61 9.75 -0.49
C ALA A 90 -6.36 8.50 -0.01
N ASN A 91 -6.82 7.64 -0.92
CA ASN A 91 -7.49 6.38 -0.59
C ASN A 91 -6.55 5.44 0.18
N THR A 92 -5.27 5.36 -0.20
CA THR A 92 -4.26 4.60 0.52
C THR A 92 -4.17 5.04 1.99
N MET A 93 -4.15 6.36 2.24
CA MET A 93 -4.08 6.89 3.60
C MET A 93 -5.36 6.65 4.39
N ALA A 94 -6.54 6.76 3.76
CA ALA A 94 -7.82 6.45 4.38
C ALA A 94 -7.87 4.97 4.80
N THR A 95 -7.49 4.06 3.91
CA THR A 95 -7.43 2.62 4.22
C THR A 95 -6.46 2.33 5.38
N MET A 96 -5.30 2.97 5.41
CA MET A 96 -4.38 2.82 6.55
C MET A 96 -5.00 3.29 7.86
N GLN A 97 -5.74 4.40 7.85
CA GLN A 97 -6.42 4.91 9.04
C GLN A 97 -7.52 3.97 9.50
N GLU A 98 -8.33 3.41 8.59
CA GLU A 98 -9.36 2.41 8.89
C GLU A 98 -8.75 1.14 9.49
N LEU A 99 -7.66 0.61 8.89
CA LEU A 99 -6.94 -0.54 9.40
C LEU A 99 -6.38 -0.27 10.81
N THR A 100 -5.83 0.91 11.04
CA THR A 100 -5.33 1.31 12.35
C THR A 100 -6.46 1.35 13.38
N GLN A 101 -7.63 1.89 13.03
CA GLN A 101 -8.80 1.95 13.92
C GLN A 101 -9.40 0.55 14.17
N ALA A 102 -9.46 -0.32 13.15
CA ALA A 102 -9.96 -1.69 13.30
C ALA A 102 -9.11 -2.57 14.24
N ASN A 103 -7.84 -2.17 14.47
CA ASN A 103 -6.90 -2.90 15.32
C ASN A 103 -6.91 -2.48 16.78
N VAL A 104 -7.83 -1.59 17.17
CA VAL A 104 -7.99 -1.18 18.56
C VAL A 104 -8.67 -2.30 19.34
N LYS A 105 -7.99 -2.86 20.34
CA LYS A 105 -8.60 -3.81 21.29
C LYS A 105 -9.66 -3.12 22.15
N ALA A 106 -10.50 -3.90 22.83
CA ALA A 106 -11.55 -3.38 23.71
C ALA A 106 -11.02 -2.47 24.85
N ASP A 107 -9.75 -2.59 25.20
CA ASP A 107 -9.04 -1.75 26.18
C ASP A 107 -8.41 -0.48 25.58
N GLY A 108 -8.65 -0.21 24.29
CA GLY A 108 -8.08 0.93 23.57
C GLY A 108 -6.63 0.74 23.11
N THR A 109 -6.03 -0.43 23.32
CA THR A 109 -4.68 -0.74 22.83
C THR A 109 -4.73 -1.31 21.41
N PHE A 110 -3.65 -1.11 20.64
CA PHE A 110 -3.51 -1.69 19.31
C PHE A 110 -2.96 -3.12 19.41
N TYR A 111 -3.46 -3.98 18.51
CA TYR A 111 -2.90 -5.31 18.40
C TYR A 111 -1.56 -5.27 17.67
N SER A 112 -0.55 -5.88 18.26
CA SER A 112 0.71 -6.21 17.62
C SER A 112 1.14 -7.58 18.13
N PRO A 113 1.49 -8.54 17.25
CA PRO A 113 1.92 -9.87 17.67
C PRO A 113 3.16 -9.81 18.56
N LYS A 114 3.15 -10.55 19.68
CA LYS A 114 4.27 -10.61 20.61
C LYS A 114 4.91 -11.98 20.61
N PRO A 115 6.24 -12.07 20.80
CA PRO A 115 6.91 -13.36 20.98
C PRO A 115 6.27 -14.18 22.10
N GLY A 116 6.03 -15.47 21.81
CA GLY A 116 5.37 -16.42 22.71
C GLY A 116 3.84 -16.48 22.56
N GLU A 117 3.21 -15.57 21.81
CA GLU A 117 1.77 -15.61 21.55
C GLU A 117 1.47 -16.43 20.27
N PRO A 118 0.33 -17.13 20.20
CA PRO A 118 -0.14 -17.71 18.94
C PRO A 118 -0.35 -16.61 17.89
N PHE A 119 0.08 -16.88 16.64
CA PHE A 119 -0.22 -15.98 15.54
C PHE A 119 -1.73 -15.99 15.25
N PRO A 120 -2.36 -14.84 15.01
CA PRO A 120 -3.82 -14.77 14.80
C PRO A 120 -4.27 -15.58 13.58
N SER A 121 -5.56 -15.92 13.58
CA SER A 121 -6.20 -16.54 12.42
C SER A 121 -6.22 -15.58 11.24
N PHE A 122 -5.97 -16.12 10.05
CA PHE A 122 -6.02 -15.35 8.81
C PHE A 122 -6.58 -16.17 7.65
N CYS A 123 -7.13 -15.47 6.66
CA CYS A 123 -7.55 -16.04 5.38
C CYS A 123 -7.28 -14.99 4.30
N GLU A 124 -6.16 -15.11 3.59
CA GLU A 124 -5.66 -14.11 2.65
C GLU A 124 -5.43 -14.71 1.27
N THR A 125 -5.47 -13.87 0.24
CA THR A 125 -5.24 -14.29 -1.15
C THR A 125 -3.96 -13.64 -1.68
N ASP A 126 -3.14 -14.42 -2.40
CA ASP A 126 -1.95 -13.88 -3.05
C ASP A 126 -2.25 -13.30 -4.46
N MET A 127 -1.23 -12.71 -5.08
CA MET A 127 -1.36 -12.11 -6.42
C MET A 127 -1.74 -13.12 -7.50
N ASP A 128 -1.52 -14.43 -7.27
CA ASP A 128 -1.85 -15.49 -8.22
C ASP A 128 -3.24 -16.08 -7.96
N GLY A 129 -3.98 -15.54 -6.97
CA GLY A 129 -5.33 -15.95 -6.61
C GLY A 129 -5.39 -17.17 -5.69
N ARG A 130 -4.26 -17.61 -5.14
CA ARG A 130 -4.23 -18.72 -4.18
C ARG A 130 -4.57 -18.20 -2.78
N THR A 131 -5.45 -18.91 -2.08
CA THR A 131 -5.82 -18.62 -0.69
C THR A 131 -4.85 -19.29 0.29
N TRP A 132 -4.46 -18.55 1.32
CA TRP A 132 -3.58 -18.96 2.41
C TRP A 132 -4.26 -18.78 3.76
N THR A 133 -4.10 -19.74 4.64
CA THR A 133 -4.66 -19.78 6.00
C THR A 133 -3.62 -20.30 6.98
N ASN A 134 -3.91 -20.27 8.28
CA ASN A 134 -3.04 -20.89 9.29
C ASN A 134 -2.76 -22.36 9.00
N ASP A 135 -3.74 -23.11 8.48
CA ASP A 135 -3.54 -24.52 8.12
C ASP A 135 -2.62 -24.71 6.92
N SER A 136 -2.62 -23.74 5.97
CA SER A 136 -1.73 -23.77 4.81
C SER A 136 -0.26 -23.65 5.16
N VAL A 137 0.07 -23.03 6.31
CA VAL A 137 1.45 -22.76 6.74
C VAL A 137 1.89 -23.64 7.91
N ARG A 138 0.99 -24.47 8.44
CA ARG A 138 1.26 -25.35 9.58
C ARG A 138 2.43 -26.28 9.30
N GLY A 139 3.33 -26.44 10.27
CA GLY A 139 4.53 -27.27 10.13
C GLY A 139 5.70 -26.62 9.41
N HIS A 140 5.52 -25.37 8.97
CA HIS A 140 6.58 -24.55 8.38
C HIS A 140 6.85 -23.31 9.23
N VAL A 141 8.09 -22.85 9.23
CA VAL A 141 8.39 -21.50 9.69
C VAL A 141 7.82 -20.53 8.67
N MET A 142 7.03 -19.57 9.13
CA MET A 142 6.48 -18.49 8.32
C MET A 142 7.16 -17.17 8.66
N VAL A 143 7.57 -16.42 7.64
CA VAL A 143 8.05 -15.05 7.78
C VAL A 143 7.09 -14.13 7.03
N LEU A 144 6.56 -13.13 7.71
CA LEU A 144 5.61 -12.17 7.17
C LEU A 144 6.20 -10.76 7.24
N ASN A 145 6.27 -10.06 6.11
CA ASN A 145 6.68 -8.66 6.03
C ASN A 145 5.50 -7.80 5.59
N LEU A 146 5.11 -6.85 6.42
CA LEU A 146 4.03 -5.90 6.14
C LEU A 146 4.58 -4.61 5.55
N TRP A 147 4.00 -4.18 4.42
CA TRP A 147 4.47 -3.01 3.69
C TRP A 147 3.36 -2.27 2.93
N TYR A 148 3.65 -1.06 2.46
CA TYR A 148 2.78 -0.33 1.52
C TYR A 148 3.60 0.50 0.51
N SER A 149 2.97 0.92 -0.58
CA SER A 149 3.64 1.58 -1.72
C SER A 149 4.39 2.88 -1.36
N GLY A 150 3.89 3.64 -0.38
CA GLY A 150 4.50 4.88 0.11
C GLY A 150 5.64 4.69 1.10
N CYS A 151 5.86 3.46 1.61
CA CYS A 151 6.88 3.15 2.59
C CYS A 151 8.28 3.07 1.93
N GLY A 152 9.08 4.12 2.07
CA GLY A 152 10.45 4.17 1.55
C GLY A 152 11.36 3.09 2.13
N PRO A 153 11.45 2.96 3.47
CA PRO A 153 12.24 1.91 4.13
C PRO A 153 11.86 0.50 3.70
N CYS A 154 10.54 0.22 3.58
CA CYS A 154 10.06 -1.10 3.11
C CYS A 154 10.61 -1.45 1.73
N ARG A 155 10.55 -0.50 0.80
CA ARG A 155 11.04 -0.73 -0.57
C ARG A 155 12.56 -0.89 -0.63
N ALA A 156 13.28 -0.23 0.27
CA ALA A 156 14.74 -0.30 0.32
C ALA A 156 15.24 -1.68 0.78
N GLU A 157 14.50 -2.39 1.64
CA GLU A 157 14.90 -3.72 2.12
C GLU A 157 14.50 -4.88 1.19
N MET A 158 13.53 -4.70 0.29
CA MET A 158 12.96 -5.76 -0.56
C MET A 158 14.01 -6.59 -1.33
N PRO A 159 15.04 -5.99 -1.96
CA PRO A 159 16.05 -6.77 -2.67
C PRO A 159 16.84 -7.71 -1.76
N GLU A 160 17.18 -7.28 -0.55
CA GLU A 160 17.87 -8.10 0.43
C GLU A 160 16.98 -9.23 0.94
N LEU A 161 15.72 -8.91 1.32
CA LEU A 161 14.76 -9.91 1.79
C LEU A 161 14.55 -11.03 0.77
N SER A 162 14.56 -10.71 -0.52
CA SER A 162 14.43 -11.70 -1.60
C SER A 162 15.53 -12.76 -1.58
N THR A 163 16.74 -12.40 -1.11
CA THR A 163 17.85 -13.36 -1.01
C THR A 163 17.61 -14.44 0.05
N TRP A 164 16.79 -14.15 1.07
CA TRP A 164 16.53 -15.08 2.16
C TRP A 164 15.70 -16.28 1.70
N LYS A 165 14.78 -16.10 0.77
CA LYS A 165 14.01 -17.19 0.17
C LYS A 165 14.91 -18.20 -0.53
N VAL A 166 15.99 -17.74 -1.14
CA VAL A 166 17.00 -18.62 -1.79
C VAL A 166 17.87 -19.32 -0.75
N GLN A 167 18.20 -18.64 0.36
CA GLN A 167 19.04 -19.20 1.43
C GLN A 167 18.30 -20.23 2.31
N LEU A 168 16.98 -20.09 2.45
CA LEU A 168 16.14 -20.89 3.35
C LEU A 168 14.88 -21.37 2.61
N PRO A 169 15.03 -22.30 1.64
CA PRO A 169 13.93 -22.68 0.75
C PRO A 169 12.79 -23.44 1.46
N GLU A 170 13.00 -23.97 2.65
CA GLU A 170 12.01 -24.64 3.50
C GLU A 170 11.14 -23.68 4.32
N VAL A 171 11.53 -22.40 4.41
CA VAL A 171 10.80 -21.35 5.10
C VAL A 171 9.78 -20.71 4.15
N MET A 172 8.57 -20.49 4.63
CA MET A 172 7.52 -19.83 3.88
C MET A 172 7.61 -18.30 4.06
N PHE A 173 7.97 -17.61 2.98
CA PHE A 173 8.13 -16.16 2.98
C PHE A 173 6.93 -15.47 2.34
N PHE A 174 6.22 -14.68 3.12
CA PHE A 174 5.09 -13.87 2.71
C PHE A 174 5.37 -12.38 2.87
N SER A 175 4.90 -11.59 1.94
CA SER A 175 4.72 -10.16 2.16
C SER A 175 3.24 -9.82 2.07
N ALA A 176 2.76 -8.89 2.88
CA ALA A 176 1.36 -8.50 2.87
C ALA A 176 1.20 -7.00 2.72
N THR A 177 0.19 -6.61 1.95
CA THR A 177 -0.18 -5.22 1.72
C THR A 177 -1.69 -5.11 1.55
N PHE A 178 -2.25 -3.94 1.86
CA PHE A 178 -3.66 -3.62 1.59
C PHE A 178 -3.91 -3.23 0.12
N HIS A 179 -2.87 -3.12 -0.70
CA HIS A 179 -3.01 -2.80 -2.13
C HIS A 179 -3.59 -3.97 -2.93
N ASP A 180 -4.22 -3.62 -4.05
CA ASP A 180 -4.62 -4.56 -5.09
C ASP A 180 -3.40 -5.24 -5.76
N ALA A 181 -3.66 -6.34 -6.46
CA ALA A 181 -2.62 -7.14 -7.11
C ALA A 181 -1.81 -6.33 -8.16
N GLU A 182 -2.45 -5.43 -8.92
CA GLU A 182 -1.78 -4.61 -9.92
C GLU A 182 -0.78 -3.65 -9.28
N THR A 183 -1.21 -2.97 -8.23
CA THR A 183 -0.35 -2.04 -7.48
C THR A 183 0.79 -2.78 -6.79
N ALA A 184 0.49 -3.92 -6.14
CA ALA A 184 1.48 -4.74 -5.48
C ALA A 184 2.54 -5.23 -6.48
N LYS A 185 2.10 -5.82 -7.61
CA LYS A 185 2.99 -6.31 -8.67
C LYS A 185 3.92 -5.23 -9.21
N ARG A 186 3.42 -4.05 -9.51
CA ARG A 186 4.23 -2.94 -10.01
C ARG A 186 5.35 -2.54 -9.03
N ILE A 187 5.10 -2.61 -7.73
CA ILE A 187 6.10 -2.26 -6.71
C ILE A 187 7.09 -3.42 -6.52
N THR A 188 6.61 -4.65 -6.38
CA THR A 188 7.44 -5.83 -6.13
C THR A 188 8.35 -6.14 -7.31
N ASP A 189 7.87 -6.03 -8.56
CA ASP A 189 8.68 -6.18 -9.77
C ASP A 189 9.80 -5.12 -9.81
N LYS A 190 9.46 -3.85 -9.57
CA LYS A 190 10.43 -2.74 -9.57
C LYS A 190 11.55 -2.92 -8.56
N HIS A 191 11.26 -3.54 -7.42
CA HIS A 191 12.21 -3.74 -6.32
C HIS A 191 12.72 -5.19 -6.24
N HIS A 192 12.43 -6.02 -7.26
CA HIS A 192 12.86 -7.43 -7.32
C HIS A 192 12.48 -8.23 -6.07
N PHE A 193 11.28 -7.98 -5.52
CA PHE A 193 10.78 -8.66 -4.34
C PHE A 193 10.08 -9.96 -4.75
N THR A 194 10.61 -11.12 -4.34
CA THR A 194 10.25 -12.44 -4.89
C THR A 194 9.48 -13.34 -3.92
N TRP A 195 9.04 -12.82 -2.78
CA TRP A 195 8.24 -13.57 -1.81
C TRP A 195 6.83 -13.87 -2.35
N THR A 196 6.04 -14.65 -1.61
CA THR A 196 4.60 -14.77 -1.90
C THR A 196 3.90 -13.51 -1.41
N HIS A 197 3.22 -12.79 -2.33
CA HIS A 197 2.66 -11.48 -2.04
C HIS A 197 1.16 -11.57 -1.80
N LEU A 198 0.74 -11.40 -0.55
CA LEU A 198 -0.66 -11.31 -0.13
C LEU A 198 -1.16 -9.89 -0.41
N VAL A 199 -2.31 -9.79 -1.09
CA VAL A 199 -2.89 -8.52 -1.55
C VAL A 199 -4.26 -8.30 -0.92
N GLU A 200 -4.67 -7.03 -0.78
CA GLU A 200 -5.90 -6.66 -0.05
C GLU A 200 -5.98 -7.35 1.33
N ALA A 201 -4.83 -7.61 1.94
CA ALA A 201 -4.59 -8.51 3.06
C ALA A 201 -5.02 -7.89 4.39
N LYS A 202 -6.31 -7.89 4.70
CA LYS A 202 -6.89 -7.21 5.87
C LYS A 202 -6.48 -7.85 7.19
N ASP A 203 -6.53 -9.19 7.28
CA ASP A 203 -6.20 -9.92 8.52
C ASP A 203 -4.72 -9.71 8.87
N MET A 204 -3.82 -9.88 7.90
CA MET A 204 -2.38 -9.67 8.11
C MET A 204 -2.05 -8.23 8.45
N MET A 205 -2.65 -7.27 7.73
CA MET A 205 -2.43 -5.85 7.97
C MET A 205 -2.94 -5.39 9.34
N SER A 206 -3.89 -6.15 9.93
CA SER A 206 -4.37 -5.90 11.29
C SER A 206 -3.27 -6.05 12.36
N CYS A 207 -2.16 -6.71 12.06
CA CYS A 207 -1.03 -6.90 12.96
C CYS A 207 -0.13 -5.67 13.12
N ILE A 208 -0.32 -4.60 12.33
CA ILE A 208 0.66 -3.50 12.22
C ILE A 208 0.82 -2.68 13.51
N GLY A 209 -0.17 -2.65 14.39
CA GLY A 209 -0.11 -1.84 15.61
C GLY A 209 0.06 -0.34 15.33
N THR A 210 0.78 0.36 16.20
CA THR A 210 1.01 1.81 16.11
C THR A 210 2.41 2.23 15.66
N GLU A 211 3.36 1.29 15.61
CA GLU A 211 4.77 1.61 15.36
C GLU A 211 5.10 1.78 13.86
N GLY A 212 4.15 1.44 12.98
CA GLY A 212 4.25 1.68 11.55
C GLY A 212 5.07 0.62 10.78
N PHE A 213 5.41 0.94 9.54
CA PHE A 213 6.01 0.04 8.57
C PHE A 213 7.52 0.25 8.39
N PRO A 214 8.26 -0.82 7.95
CA PRO A 214 7.79 -2.19 7.83
C PRO A 214 7.59 -2.85 9.19
N LEU A 215 6.76 -3.89 9.25
CA LEU A 215 6.74 -4.84 10.35
C LEU A 215 7.10 -6.22 9.79
N THR A 216 8.09 -6.88 10.38
CA THR A 216 8.41 -8.27 10.03
C THR A 216 8.22 -9.19 11.22
N ILE A 217 7.50 -10.29 10.99
CA ILE A 217 7.10 -11.26 12.01
C ILE A 217 7.66 -12.64 11.62
N VAL A 218 8.23 -13.36 12.59
CA VAL A 218 8.66 -14.76 12.46
C VAL A 218 7.72 -15.62 13.29
N VAL A 219 7.11 -16.62 12.66
CA VAL A 219 6.21 -17.59 13.28
C VAL A 219 6.81 -18.98 13.11
N ASP A 220 6.85 -19.77 14.18
CA ASP A 220 7.38 -21.12 14.14
C ASP A 220 6.42 -22.14 13.53
N LYS A 221 6.88 -23.41 13.46
CA LYS A 221 6.12 -24.54 12.90
C LYS A 221 4.83 -24.86 13.67
N GLN A 222 4.73 -24.42 14.93
CA GLN A 222 3.57 -24.57 15.81
C GLN A 222 2.58 -23.41 15.68
N GLY A 223 2.92 -22.37 14.92
CA GLY A 223 2.10 -21.17 14.75
C GLY A 223 2.28 -20.14 15.86
N VAL A 224 3.39 -20.19 16.60
CA VAL A 224 3.72 -19.25 17.69
C VAL A 224 4.67 -18.18 17.16
N VAL A 225 4.41 -16.93 17.50
CA VAL A 225 5.29 -15.79 17.17
C VAL A 225 6.62 -15.94 17.94
N ARG A 226 7.73 -15.96 17.21
CA ARG A 226 9.08 -16.04 17.79
C ARG A 226 9.79 -14.71 17.81
N TYR A 227 9.49 -13.87 16.85
CA TYR A 227 10.07 -12.53 16.73
C TYR A 227 9.13 -11.59 15.96
N ALA A 228 9.12 -10.32 16.35
CA ALA A 228 8.41 -9.26 15.64
C ALA A 228 9.20 -7.96 15.76
N VAL A 229 9.45 -7.28 14.65
CA VAL A 229 10.24 -6.05 14.64
C VAL A 229 9.69 -5.03 13.67
N HIS A 230 9.51 -3.80 14.15
CA HIS A 230 9.15 -2.63 13.35
C HIS A 230 10.38 -1.87 12.83
N GLY A 231 10.23 -1.29 11.65
CA GLY A 231 11.29 -0.56 10.96
C GLY A 231 12.38 -1.50 10.44
N THR A 232 13.37 -0.94 9.75
CA THR A 232 14.47 -1.69 9.15
C THR A 232 15.79 -0.97 9.36
N SER A 233 16.84 -1.73 9.65
CA SER A 233 18.24 -1.36 9.59
C SER A 233 19.05 -2.61 9.26
N GLU A 234 20.32 -2.47 8.97
CA GLU A 234 21.22 -3.61 8.71
C GLU A 234 21.27 -4.57 9.92
N GLU A 235 21.39 -4.01 11.14
CA GLU A 235 21.40 -4.79 12.39
C GLU A 235 20.09 -5.55 12.61
N LYS A 236 18.94 -4.86 12.41
CA LYS A 236 17.61 -5.49 12.55
C LYS A 236 17.43 -6.64 11.54
N ARG A 237 17.87 -6.47 10.29
CA ARG A 237 17.77 -7.53 9.28
C ARG A 237 18.69 -8.70 9.59
N ALA A 238 19.91 -8.44 10.09
CA ALA A 238 20.83 -9.50 10.53
C ALA A 238 20.26 -10.29 11.71
N GLU A 239 19.70 -9.61 12.71
CA GLU A 239 19.02 -10.25 13.85
C GLU A 239 17.81 -11.07 13.39
N LEU A 240 16.96 -10.50 12.52
CA LEU A 240 15.79 -11.17 11.97
C LEU A 240 16.18 -12.47 11.24
N LEU A 241 17.21 -12.42 10.38
CA LEU A 241 17.70 -13.62 9.69
C LEU A 241 18.23 -14.67 10.67
N ALA A 242 18.88 -14.28 11.76
CA ALA A 242 19.32 -15.19 12.81
C ALA A 242 18.12 -15.86 13.51
N LYS A 243 17.06 -15.08 13.83
CA LYS A 243 15.82 -15.60 14.43
C LYS A 243 15.05 -16.55 13.51
N ILE A 244 15.03 -16.30 12.20
CA ILE A 244 14.44 -17.23 11.23
C ILE A 244 15.20 -18.55 11.23
N LYS A 245 16.55 -18.51 11.21
CA LYS A 245 17.39 -19.72 11.25
C LYS A 245 17.25 -20.49 12.56
N GLU A 246 17.05 -19.81 13.69
CA GLU A 246 16.78 -20.40 14.99
C GLU A 246 15.44 -21.15 14.97
N ALA A 247 14.35 -20.48 14.59
CA ALA A 247 13.03 -21.08 14.52
C ALA A 247 12.95 -22.26 13.54
N ASN A 248 13.76 -22.25 12.47
CA ASN A 248 13.77 -23.32 11.47
C ASN A 248 14.48 -24.59 11.93
N LYS A 249 15.35 -24.51 12.94
CA LYS A 249 16.04 -25.67 13.54
C LYS A 249 15.18 -26.42 14.56
N GLU A 250 14.20 -25.76 15.16
CA GLU A 250 13.21 -26.35 16.07
C GLU A 250 12.13 -27.16 15.28
#